data_9f3e1398c50aa3c3538e5f5e5b11be6a
#
_entry.id   9f3e1398c50aa3c3538e5f5e5b11be6a
#
_cell.length_a   1.000
_cell.length_b   1.000
_cell.length_c   1.000
_cell.angle_alpha   90.00
_cell.angle_beta   90.00
_cell.angle_gamma   90.00
#
_symmetry.space_group_name_H-M   'P 1'
#
loop_
_entity.id
_entity.type
_entity.pdbx_description
1 polymer ?
#
loop_
_entity_poly.entity_id
_entity_poly.type
_entity_poly.pdbx_seq_one_letter_code
_entity_poly.pdbx_strand_id
1 'polypeptide(L)'
;PLLILRQDLEQRLLLTAILCSFFQKLDAFLTLQIIIMLRQQKAPTKRKDHKKYFNFELVSKYKPAGDQNRAIKELTNGLQEGLSRQTLLGVTGSGKTFTIANIIQSTQRPAIILAHNKTLAAQLYGEMKEYFPRNAVEYFVSYYDYYQPEAYVPSSDTFIEKDASINQHIEQMRLSATKAVIERSDTIIIATVSAI
;
A
#
# COMPACT_ATOMS: atom_id res chain seq x y z
N PRO A 1 -15.01 0.33 15.79
CA PRO A 1 -14.59 -1.06 15.94
C PRO A 1 -13.81 -1.53 14.74
N LEU A 2 -12.73 -2.25 15.00
CA LEU A 2 -11.89 -2.90 14.00
C LEU A 2 -12.22 -4.39 13.96
N LEU A 3 -12.47 -4.93 12.76
CA LEU A 3 -12.75 -6.35 12.55
C LEU A 3 -11.65 -6.96 11.71
N ILE A 4 -11.17 -8.15 12.11
CA ILE A 4 -10.17 -8.94 11.39
C ILE A 4 -10.84 -10.20 10.88
N LEU A 5 -10.73 -10.43 9.58
CA LEU A 5 -11.22 -11.64 8.94
C LEU A 5 -10.02 -12.52 8.55
N ARG A 6 -10.01 -13.75 9.08
CA ARG A 6 -9.12 -14.84 8.64
C ARG A 6 -9.86 -15.66 7.60
N GLN A 7 -9.33 -15.75 6.40
CA GLN A 7 -9.99 -16.47 5.28
C GLN A 7 -9.24 -17.74 4.91
N ASP A 8 -9.94 -18.87 4.94
CA ASP A 8 -9.51 -20.14 4.35
C ASP A 8 -9.87 -20.26 2.86
N LEU A 9 -9.18 -21.15 2.14
CA LEU A 9 -9.06 -21.14 0.68
C LEU A 9 -10.37 -21.33 -0.12
N GLU A 10 -11.37 -22.02 0.42
CA GLU A 10 -12.58 -22.41 -0.35
C GLU A 10 -13.75 -21.42 -0.30
N GLN A 11 -13.83 -20.55 0.69
CA GLN A 11 -14.89 -19.52 0.75
C GLN A 11 -14.59 -18.26 -0.08
N ARG A 12 -13.47 -18.23 -0.78
CA ARG A 12 -12.84 -17.03 -1.37
C ARG A 12 -13.52 -16.50 -2.63
N LEU A 13 -14.08 -17.36 -3.47
CA LEU A 13 -14.68 -16.96 -4.75
C LEU A 13 -16.09 -16.39 -4.57
N LEU A 14 -16.85 -16.89 -3.62
CA LEU A 14 -18.21 -16.41 -3.36
C LEU A 14 -18.23 -15.05 -2.64
N LEU A 15 -17.36 -14.85 -1.64
CA LEU A 15 -17.32 -13.59 -0.89
C LEU A 15 -16.77 -12.43 -1.72
N THR A 16 -15.75 -12.65 -2.56
CA THR A 16 -15.23 -11.60 -3.46
C THR A 16 -16.23 -11.20 -4.54
N ALA A 17 -16.99 -12.14 -5.10
CA ALA A 17 -18.04 -11.84 -6.07
C ALA A 17 -19.24 -11.12 -5.44
N ILE A 18 -19.66 -11.54 -4.23
CA ILE A 18 -20.76 -10.89 -3.49
C ILE A 18 -20.35 -9.50 -2.99
N LEU A 19 -19.12 -9.34 -2.47
CA LEU A 19 -18.62 -8.03 -2.05
C LEU A 19 -18.42 -7.09 -3.24
N CYS A 20 -17.90 -7.56 -4.37
CA CYS A 20 -17.75 -6.74 -5.57
C CYS A 20 -19.11 -6.27 -6.12
N SER A 21 -20.14 -7.14 -6.12
CA SER A 21 -21.50 -6.79 -6.55
C SER A 21 -22.22 -5.86 -5.55
N PHE A 22 -21.95 -6.00 -4.26
CA PHE A 22 -22.55 -5.16 -3.21
C PHE A 22 -21.91 -3.77 -3.15
N PHE A 23 -20.60 -3.67 -3.43
CA PHE A 23 -19.84 -2.39 -3.41
C PHE A 23 -20.03 -1.56 -4.69
N GLN A 24 -20.51 -2.13 -5.79
CA GLN A 24 -20.88 -1.35 -6.99
C GLN A 24 -22.17 -0.52 -6.80
N LYS A 25 -22.95 -0.79 -5.75
CA LYS A 25 -24.25 -0.12 -5.49
C LYS A 25 -24.28 0.82 -4.27
N LEU A 26 -23.21 0.86 -3.48
CA LEU A 26 -23.10 1.83 -2.37
C LEU A 26 -21.94 2.77 -2.65
N ASP A 27 -22.30 4.02 -2.95
CA ASP A 27 -21.38 5.14 -3.08
C ASP A 27 -20.24 5.14 -2.06
N ALA A 28 -19.02 5.26 -2.62
CA ALA A 28 -17.84 5.99 -2.13
C ALA A 28 -17.50 5.97 -0.62
N PHE A 29 -18.06 5.12 0.22
CA PHE A 29 -17.72 5.04 1.63
C PHE A 29 -16.73 3.89 1.91
N LEU A 30 -15.43 4.16 1.61
CA LEU A 30 -14.29 3.88 2.46
C LEU A 30 -14.02 2.43 2.85
N THR A 31 -13.69 1.62 1.86
CA THR A 31 -12.87 0.45 2.13
C THR A 31 -11.45 0.74 1.64
N LEU A 32 -10.59 1.21 2.53
CA LEU A 32 -9.16 1.26 2.27
C LEU A 32 -8.65 -0.18 2.26
N GLN A 33 -8.62 -0.83 1.10
CA GLN A 33 -7.90 -2.10 0.92
C GLN A 33 -6.40 -1.80 0.90
N ILE A 34 -5.78 -1.89 2.05
CA ILE A 34 -4.32 -1.88 2.15
C ILE A 34 -3.88 -3.32 1.91
N ILE A 35 -3.43 -3.62 0.69
CA ILE A 35 -2.78 -4.89 0.38
C ILE A 35 -1.32 -4.73 0.80
N ILE A 36 -0.96 -5.30 1.95
CA ILE A 36 0.43 -5.36 2.39
C ILE A 36 1.02 -6.65 1.84
N MET A 37 1.82 -6.55 0.80
CA MET A 37 2.65 -7.66 0.32
C MET A 37 3.92 -7.71 1.16
N LEU A 38 3.90 -8.48 2.23
CA LEU A 38 5.10 -8.79 3.00
C LEU A 38 5.76 -10.00 2.37
N ARG A 39 6.89 -9.79 1.71
CA ARG A 39 7.69 -10.87 1.14
C ARG A 39 8.26 -11.72 2.29
N GLN A 40 7.95 -13.02 2.31
CA GLN A 40 8.64 -13.97 3.18
C GLN A 40 10.11 -14.01 2.74
N GLN A 41 10.99 -13.44 3.53
CA GLN A 41 12.43 -13.66 3.32
C GLN A 41 12.76 -15.05 3.86
N LYS A 42 13.07 -16.01 2.96
CA LYS A 42 13.87 -17.18 3.33
C LYS A 42 15.18 -16.67 3.93
N ALA A 43 15.67 -17.37 4.96
CA ALA A 43 16.95 -17.06 5.60
C ALA A 43 18.03 -16.74 4.56
N PRO A 44 18.90 -15.76 4.78
CA PRO A 44 19.82 -15.23 3.79
C PRO A 44 20.81 -16.34 3.37
N THR A 45 20.67 -16.83 2.15
CA THR A 45 21.77 -17.50 1.47
C THR A 45 22.88 -16.47 1.29
N LYS A 46 24.12 -16.83 1.62
CA LYS A 46 25.32 -15.98 1.62
C LYS A 46 25.60 -15.33 0.25
N ARG A 47 24.77 -14.39 -0.18
CA ARG A 47 25.14 -13.38 -1.17
C ARG A 47 25.74 -12.21 -0.40
N LYS A 48 26.85 -11.65 -0.89
CA LYS A 48 27.38 -10.36 -0.40
C LYS A 48 26.35 -9.28 -0.76
N ASP A 49 25.32 -9.13 0.09
CA ASP A 49 24.33 -8.10 -0.08
C ASP A 49 24.94 -6.78 0.38
N HIS A 50 25.13 -5.85 -0.55
CA HIS A 50 25.50 -4.47 -0.26
C HIS A 50 24.34 -3.69 0.42
N LYS A 51 23.30 -4.40 0.86
CA LYS A 51 22.12 -3.81 1.47
C LYS A 51 22.42 -3.36 2.89
N LYS A 52 22.22 -2.04 3.16
CA LYS A 52 22.33 -1.50 4.50
C LYS A 52 21.12 -1.92 5.34
N TYR A 53 21.37 -2.54 6.48
CA TYR A 53 20.33 -2.98 7.40
C TYR A 53 19.99 -1.83 8.36
N PHE A 54 18.76 -1.36 8.28
CA PHE A 54 18.17 -0.40 9.19
C PHE A 54 16.90 -1.00 9.79
N ASN A 55 16.58 -0.63 11.02
CA ASN A 55 15.33 -1.00 11.67
C ASN A 55 14.25 0.07 11.43
N PHE A 56 13.00 -0.36 11.37
CA PHE A 56 11.88 0.57 11.39
C PHE A 56 11.70 1.13 12.78
N GLU A 57 11.65 2.45 12.89
CA GLU A 57 11.44 3.18 14.13
C GLU A 57 10.21 4.07 13.98
N LEU A 58 9.11 3.65 14.61
CA LEU A 58 7.86 4.39 14.62
C LEU A 58 7.95 5.57 15.59
N VAL A 59 7.76 6.77 15.07
CA VAL A 59 7.67 8.00 15.86
C VAL A 59 6.23 8.47 15.88
N SER A 60 5.57 8.46 17.03
CA SER A 60 4.20 8.93 17.18
C SER A 60 3.95 9.52 18.56
N LYS A 61 3.11 10.57 18.59
CA LYS A 61 2.57 11.12 19.85
C LYS A 61 1.43 10.27 20.41
N TYR A 62 0.87 9.37 19.58
CA TYR A 62 -0.26 8.53 19.94
C TYR A 62 0.21 7.14 20.34
N LYS A 63 -0.57 6.50 21.20
CA LYS A 63 -0.42 5.08 21.55
C LYS A 63 -1.64 4.32 21.04
N PRO A 64 -1.48 3.04 20.65
CA PRO A 64 -2.61 2.22 20.26
C PRO A 64 -3.68 2.18 21.36
N ALA A 65 -4.94 2.41 20.99
CA ALA A 65 -6.06 2.46 21.92
C ALA A 65 -7.21 1.55 21.45
N GLY A 66 -8.04 1.11 22.39
CA GLY A 66 -9.20 0.27 22.10
C GLY A 66 -8.86 -1.00 21.34
N ASP A 67 -9.61 -1.27 20.27
CA ASP A 67 -9.45 -2.45 19.43
C ASP A 67 -8.13 -2.51 18.64
N GLN A 68 -7.40 -1.38 18.52
CA GLN A 68 -6.13 -1.33 17.78
C GLN A 68 -5.11 -2.29 18.37
N ASN A 69 -5.00 -2.38 19.70
CA ASN A 69 -4.06 -3.30 20.36
C ASN A 69 -4.31 -4.76 19.98
N ARG A 70 -5.59 -5.17 19.95
CA ARG A 70 -5.99 -6.51 19.52
C ARG A 70 -5.66 -6.72 18.05
N ALA A 71 -6.03 -5.76 17.20
CA ALA A 71 -5.78 -5.82 15.75
C ALA A 71 -4.29 -5.95 15.42
N ILE A 72 -3.43 -5.15 16.06
CA ILE A 72 -1.98 -5.21 15.87
C ILE A 72 -1.46 -6.61 16.24
N LYS A 73 -1.86 -7.11 17.40
CA LYS A 73 -1.42 -8.43 17.89
C LYS A 73 -1.85 -9.56 16.95
N GLU A 74 -3.13 -9.60 16.57
CA GLU A 74 -3.67 -10.66 15.72
C GLU A 74 -3.08 -10.63 14.31
N LEU A 75 -2.95 -9.45 13.70
CA LEU A 75 -2.35 -9.30 12.37
C LEU A 75 -0.85 -9.65 12.38
N THR A 76 -0.12 -9.24 13.43
CA THR A 76 1.30 -9.58 13.57
C THR A 76 1.50 -11.08 13.75
N ASN A 77 0.69 -11.73 14.60
CA ASN A 77 0.74 -13.19 14.79
C ASN A 77 0.42 -13.92 13.48
N GLY A 78 -0.63 -13.50 12.76
CA GLY A 78 -0.96 -14.11 11.48
C GLY A 78 0.18 -14.01 10.45
N LEU A 79 0.93 -12.89 10.44
CA LEU A 79 2.12 -12.75 9.60
C LEU A 79 3.27 -13.68 10.03
N GLN A 80 3.45 -13.90 11.34
CA GLN A 80 4.44 -14.82 11.86
C GLN A 80 4.09 -16.29 11.57
N GLU A 81 2.81 -16.62 11.63
CA GLU A 81 2.25 -17.93 11.26
C GLU A 81 2.28 -18.18 9.74
N GLY A 82 2.64 -17.15 8.94
CA GLY A 82 2.75 -17.26 7.48
C GLY A 82 1.43 -17.14 6.74
N LEU A 83 0.39 -16.57 7.36
CA LEU A 83 -0.87 -16.28 6.67
C LEU A 83 -0.62 -15.33 5.48
N SER A 84 -0.97 -15.79 4.29
CA SER A 84 -0.74 -15.05 3.05
C SER A 84 -1.66 -13.85 2.87
N ARG A 85 -2.81 -13.84 3.54
CA ARG A 85 -3.83 -12.78 3.43
C ARG A 85 -4.52 -12.56 4.75
N GLN A 86 -4.73 -11.30 5.09
CA GLN A 86 -5.49 -10.87 6.26
C GLN A 86 -6.25 -9.60 5.89
N THR A 87 -7.41 -9.38 6.48
CA THR A 87 -8.23 -8.19 6.21
C THR A 87 -8.47 -7.42 7.49
N LEU A 88 -8.13 -6.12 7.48
CA LEU A 88 -8.44 -5.18 8.55
C LEU A 88 -9.63 -4.32 8.15
N LEU A 89 -10.77 -4.52 8.80
CA LEU A 89 -11.96 -3.70 8.60
C LEU A 89 -12.08 -2.63 9.69
N GLY A 90 -12.42 -1.43 9.27
CA GLY A 90 -12.65 -0.33 10.21
C GLY A 90 -13.21 0.89 9.49
N VAL A 91 -14.01 1.68 10.19
CA VAL A 91 -14.55 2.94 9.68
C VAL A 91 -13.43 3.97 9.44
N THR A 92 -13.74 5.02 8.70
CA THR A 92 -12.82 6.15 8.53
C THR A 92 -12.48 6.75 9.89
N GLY A 93 -11.22 7.17 10.06
CA GLY A 93 -10.77 7.74 11.33
C GLY A 93 -10.53 6.71 12.46
N SER A 94 -10.73 5.40 12.23
CA SER A 94 -10.43 4.36 13.25
C SER A 94 -8.93 4.09 13.45
N GLY A 95 -8.06 4.82 12.76
CA GLY A 95 -6.61 4.70 12.88
C GLY A 95 -6.02 3.46 12.18
N LYS A 96 -6.62 3.02 11.06
CA LYS A 96 -6.10 1.90 10.27
C LYS A 96 -4.64 2.10 9.85
N THR A 97 -4.29 3.28 9.35
CA THR A 97 -2.92 3.63 8.94
C THR A 97 -1.95 3.50 10.12
N PHE A 98 -2.33 4.00 11.30
CA PHE A 98 -1.53 3.86 12.51
C PHE A 98 -1.39 2.40 12.97
N THR A 99 -2.46 1.62 12.86
CA THR A 99 -2.42 0.17 13.12
C THR A 99 -1.40 -0.54 12.22
N ILE A 100 -1.41 -0.23 10.91
CA ILE A 100 -0.46 -0.77 9.94
C ILE A 100 0.98 -0.33 10.25
N ALA A 101 1.20 0.92 10.60
CA ALA A 101 2.52 1.42 10.99
C ALA A 101 3.09 0.63 12.20
N ASN A 102 2.27 0.34 13.20
CA ASN A 102 2.67 -0.50 14.34
C ASN A 102 3.02 -1.94 13.92
N ILE A 103 2.30 -2.51 12.95
CA ILE A 103 2.60 -3.86 12.41
C ILE A 103 3.93 -3.85 11.67
N ILE A 104 4.20 -2.84 10.84
CA ILE A 104 5.48 -2.69 10.12
C ILE A 104 6.64 -2.62 11.12
N GLN A 105 6.50 -1.80 12.17
CA GLN A 105 7.50 -1.72 13.24
C GLN A 105 7.68 -3.07 13.96
N SER A 106 6.60 -3.77 14.28
CA SER A 106 6.66 -5.04 15.01
C SER A 106 7.28 -6.17 14.18
N THR A 107 7.04 -6.17 12.88
CA THR A 107 7.53 -7.23 11.98
C THR A 107 8.89 -6.95 11.40
N GLN A 108 9.34 -5.69 11.38
CA GLN A 108 10.62 -5.26 10.81
C GLN A 108 10.81 -5.73 9.35
N ARG A 109 9.72 -5.75 8.56
CA ARG A 109 9.73 -6.19 7.16
C ARG A 109 9.47 -5.01 6.23
N PRO A 110 10.16 -4.92 5.08
CA PRO A 110 9.82 -3.94 4.05
C PRO A 110 8.37 -4.14 3.59
N ALA A 111 7.69 -3.04 3.28
CA ALA A 111 6.27 -3.05 2.96
C ALA A 111 5.97 -2.31 1.65
N ILE A 112 4.95 -2.78 0.92
CA ILE A 112 4.35 -2.07 -0.19
C ILE A 112 2.89 -1.80 0.17
N ILE A 113 2.48 -0.54 0.11
CA ILE A 113 1.12 -0.08 0.36
C ILE A 113 0.52 0.35 -0.98
N LEU A 114 -0.52 -0.36 -1.43
CA LEU A 114 -1.20 -0.05 -2.68
C LEU A 114 -2.45 0.78 -2.43
N ALA A 115 -2.54 1.91 -3.09
CA ALA A 115 -3.70 2.79 -3.10
C ALA A 115 -4.39 2.75 -4.46
N HIS A 116 -5.71 2.94 -4.49
CA HIS A 116 -6.48 2.90 -5.73
C HIS A 116 -6.32 4.16 -6.59
N ASN A 117 -5.86 5.29 -6.03
CA ASN A 117 -5.60 6.53 -6.77
C ASN A 117 -4.40 7.30 -6.20
N LYS A 118 -3.93 8.30 -6.98
CA LYS A 118 -2.78 9.14 -6.62
C LYS A 118 -3.04 9.99 -5.38
N THR A 119 -4.25 10.49 -5.18
CA THR A 119 -4.62 11.35 -4.03
C THR A 119 -4.49 10.60 -2.72
N LEU A 120 -5.05 9.39 -2.65
CA LEU A 120 -4.92 8.54 -1.47
C LEU A 120 -3.47 8.09 -1.25
N ALA A 121 -2.75 7.77 -2.35
CA ALA A 121 -1.33 7.43 -2.25
C ALA A 121 -0.51 8.59 -1.65
N ALA A 122 -0.79 9.84 -2.06
CA ALA A 122 -0.13 11.03 -1.51
C ALA A 122 -0.44 11.23 -0.01
N GLN A 123 -1.71 11.03 0.39
CA GLN A 123 -2.10 11.09 1.80
C GLN A 123 -1.35 10.02 2.62
N LEU A 124 -1.37 8.76 2.18
CA LEU A 124 -0.69 7.66 2.87
C LEU A 124 0.83 7.88 2.93
N TYR A 125 1.41 8.45 1.87
CA TYR A 125 2.82 8.81 1.86
C TYR A 125 3.14 9.85 2.93
N GLY A 126 2.34 10.90 3.06
CA GLY A 126 2.48 11.92 4.11
C GLY A 126 2.38 11.31 5.51
N GLU A 127 1.32 10.54 5.77
CA GLU A 127 1.12 9.88 7.06
C GLU A 127 2.27 8.93 7.41
N MET A 128 2.72 8.08 6.47
CA MET A 128 3.83 7.15 6.70
C MET A 128 5.17 7.87 6.89
N LYS A 129 5.38 9.00 6.20
CA LYS A 129 6.57 9.83 6.37
C LYS A 129 6.65 10.46 7.77
N GLU A 130 5.50 10.86 8.33
CA GLU A 130 5.41 11.34 9.71
C GLU A 130 5.69 10.22 10.72
N TYR A 131 5.17 9.01 10.48
CA TYR A 131 5.38 7.87 11.36
C TYR A 131 6.81 7.31 11.29
N PHE A 132 7.46 7.39 10.13
CA PHE A 132 8.79 6.84 9.89
C PHE A 132 9.75 7.87 9.32
N PRO A 133 10.07 8.94 10.06
CA PRO A 133 10.87 10.07 9.55
C PRO A 133 12.32 9.68 9.20
N ARG A 134 12.84 8.60 9.80
CA ARG A 134 14.23 8.13 9.60
C ARG A 134 14.34 6.98 8.60
N ASN A 135 13.21 6.38 8.23
CA ASN A 135 13.17 5.23 7.34
C ASN A 135 12.91 5.66 5.89
N ALA A 136 13.15 4.75 4.95
CA ALA A 136 12.93 5.00 3.53
C ALA A 136 11.44 4.84 3.19
N VAL A 137 10.69 5.93 3.27
CA VAL A 137 9.30 6.00 2.79
C VAL A 137 9.31 6.62 1.41
N GLU A 138 8.88 5.87 0.40
CA GLU A 138 9.01 6.21 -1.01
C GLU A 138 7.66 6.21 -1.73
N TYR A 139 7.52 7.12 -2.70
CA TYR A 139 6.31 7.32 -3.48
C TYR A 139 6.48 6.75 -4.89
N PHE A 140 5.60 5.84 -5.30
CA PHE A 140 5.70 5.14 -6.58
C PHE A 140 4.36 5.12 -7.30
N VAL A 141 4.11 6.14 -8.13
CA VAL A 141 2.86 6.29 -8.90
C VAL A 141 3.16 6.42 -10.38
N SER A 142 2.12 6.36 -11.22
CA SER A 142 2.27 6.60 -12.66
C SER A 142 2.86 7.99 -12.91
N TYR A 143 3.87 8.07 -13.77
CA TYR A 143 4.54 9.33 -14.13
C TYR A 143 3.75 10.19 -15.12
N TYR A 144 2.65 9.68 -15.67
CA TYR A 144 1.75 10.47 -16.49
C TYR A 144 0.84 11.34 -15.60
N ASP A 145 0.86 12.65 -15.83
CA ASP A 145 -0.11 13.57 -15.22
C ASP A 145 -1.41 13.56 -15.99
N TYR A 146 -1.28 13.47 -17.32
CA TYR A 146 -2.39 13.41 -18.26
C TYR A 146 -2.08 12.34 -19.31
N TYR A 147 -3.08 11.55 -19.65
CA TYR A 147 -3.03 10.59 -20.74
C TYR A 147 -4.36 10.59 -21.48
N GLN A 148 -4.33 11.02 -22.74
CA GLN A 148 -5.45 10.94 -23.65
C GLN A 148 -5.11 9.94 -24.75
N PRO A 149 -5.82 8.80 -24.83
CA PRO A 149 -5.65 7.89 -25.95
C PRO A 149 -6.16 8.54 -27.24
N GLU A 150 -5.60 8.13 -28.35
CA GLU A 150 -6.13 8.47 -29.68
C GLU A 150 -7.57 7.96 -29.81
N ALA A 151 -8.43 8.77 -30.38
CA ALA A 151 -9.82 8.42 -30.64
C ALA A 151 -10.32 9.07 -31.93
N TYR A 152 -11.19 8.36 -32.66
CA TYR A 152 -11.89 8.90 -33.80
C TYR A 152 -13.38 9.01 -33.51
N VAL A 153 -13.94 10.19 -33.72
CA VAL A 153 -15.36 10.48 -33.52
C VAL A 153 -16.06 10.55 -34.89
N PRO A 154 -16.71 9.48 -35.35
CA PRO A 154 -17.29 9.42 -36.71
C PRO A 154 -18.36 10.48 -36.96
N SER A 155 -19.11 10.89 -35.93
CA SER A 155 -20.20 11.87 -36.04
C SER A 155 -19.76 13.28 -36.41
N SER A 156 -18.51 13.63 -36.06
CA SER A 156 -17.91 14.97 -36.34
C SER A 156 -16.69 14.90 -37.25
N ASP A 157 -16.37 13.70 -37.78
CA ASP A 157 -15.15 13.44 -38.56
C ASP A 157 -13.88 14.00 -37.88
N THR A 158 -13.80 13.85 -36.56
CA THR A 158 -12.73 14.42 -35.76
C THR A 158 -11.82 13.31 -35.25
N PHE A 159 -10.53 13.45 -35.57
CA PHE A 159 -9.46 12.62 -34.99
C PHE A 159 -8.87 13.34 -33.79
N ILE A 160 -8.92 12.69 -32.62
CA ILE A 160 -8.28 13.16 -31.39
C ILE A 160 -6.92 12.47 -31.30
N GLU A 161 -5.86 13.25 -31.37
CA GLU A 161 -4.50 12.74 -31.27
C GLU A 161 -4.19 12.26 -29.83
N LYS A 162 -3.28 11.29 -29.73
CA LYS A 162 -2.74 10.86 -28.45
C LYS A 162 -1.97 11.99 -27.81
N ASP A 163 -2.32 12.33 -26.57
CA ASP A 163 -1.61 13.32 -25.77
C ASP A 163 -1.19 12.71 -24.43
N ALA A 164 0.05 12.98 -24.01
CA ALA A 164 0.59 12.48 -22.76
C ALA A 164 1.59 13.45 -22.15
N SER A 165 1.31 13.90 -20.95
CA SER A 165 2.21 14.76 -20.18
C SER A 165 2.97 13.92 -19.13
N ILE A 166 4.30 13.96 -19.20
CA ILE A 166 5.21 13.27 -18.27
C ILE A 166 5.66 14.24 -17.19
N ASN A 167 5.49 13.84 -15.92
CA ASN A 167 5.98 14.58 -14.78
C ASN A 167 7.38 14.09 -14.38
N GLN A 168 8.41 14.87 -14.69
CA GLN A 168 9.80 14.54 -14.39
C GLN A 168 10.07 14.39 -12.88
N HIS A 169 9.37 15.14 -12.03
CA HIS A 169 9.52 15.01 -10.58
C HIS A 169 9.05 13.63 -10.07
N ILE A 170 7.91 13.16 -10.58
CA ILE A 170 7.40 11.82 -10.26
C ILE A 170 8.36 10.74 -10.78
N GLU A 171 8.95 10.93 -11.94
CA GLU A 171 9.96 10.01 -12.47
C GLU A 171 11.18 9.90 -11.53
N GLN A 172 11.69 11.04 -11.05
CA GLN A 172 12.77 11.06 -10.05
C GLN A 172 12.38 10.33 -8.76
N MET A 173 11.15 10.52 -8.26
CA MET A 173 10.66 9.81 -7.08
C MET A 173 10.60 8.29 -7.31
N ARG A 174 10.22 7.83 -8.50
CA ARG A 174 10.23 6.40 -8.88
C ARG A 174 11.64 5.81 -8.89
N LEU A 175 12.61 6.56 -9.42
CA LEU A 175 14.03 6.16 -9.39
C LEU A 175 14.55 6.08 -7.95
N SER A 176 14.19 7.06 -7.10
CA SER A 176 14.51 7.03 -5.66
C SER A 176 13.95 5.79 -4.97
N ALA A 177 12.68 5.47 -5.23
CA ALA A 177 12.03 4.28 -4.69
C ALA A 177 12.74 2.99 -5.12
N THR A 178 13.10 2.89 -6.39
CA THR A 178 13.84 1.73 -6.92
C THR A 178 15.19 1.59 -6.22
N LYS A 179 15.93 2.68 -6.07
CA LYS A 179 17.22 2.71 -5.36
C LYS A 179 17.05 2.27 -3.89
N ALA A 180 16.05 2.82 -3.20
CA ALA A 180 15.80 2.50 -1.79
C ALA A 180 15.54 1.00 -1.58
N VAL A 181 14.74 0.36 -2.44
CA VAL A 181 14.47 -1.09 -2.37
C VAL A 181 15.72 -1.94 -2.52
N ILE A 182 16.63 -1.50 -3.38
CA ILE A 182 17.89 -2.24 -3.63
C ILE A 182 18.87 -2.07 -2.46
N GLU A 183 19.00 -0.84 -1.95
CA GLU A 183 20.07 -0.48 -1.01
C GLU A 183 19.67 -0.61 0.47
N ARG A 184 18.36 -0.51 0.81
CA ARG A 184 17.87 -0.43 2.20
C ARG A 184 16.92 -1.57 2.55
N SER A 185 16.99 -2.04 3.80
CA SER A 185 16.08 -3.07 4.34
C SER A 185 14.79 -2.47 4.91
N ASP A 186 14.78 -1.18 5.24
CA ASP A 186 13.72 -0.45 5.93
C ASP A 186 12.88 0.40 4.96
N THR A 187 12.50 -0.18 3.83
CA THR A 187 11.78 0.54 2.77
C THR A 187 10.28 0.32 2.86
N ILE A 188 9.51 1.40 2.84
CA ILE A 188 8.05 1.41 2.67
C ILE A 188 7.75 2.10 1.34
N ILE A 189 7.12 1.38 0.41
CA ILE A 189 6.69 1.94 -0.87
C ILE A 189 5.19 2.19 -0.83
N ILE A 190 4.78 3.41 -1.15
CA ILE A 190 3.39 3.75 -1.38
C ILE A 190 3.19 3.86 -2.89
N ALA A 191 2.35 2.99 -3.45
CA ALA A 191 2.14 2.90 -4.88
C ALA A 191 0.66 2.94 -5.25
N THR A 192 0.40 3.28 -6.52
CA THR A 192 -0.93 3.09 -7.12
C THR A 192 -0.93 1.87 -8.03
N VAL A 193 -2.09 1.24 -8.18
CA VAL A 193 -2.25 0.10 -9.11
C VAL A 193 -1.89 0.50 -10.55
N SER A 194 -2.15 1.76 -10.93
CA SER A 194 -1.81 2.31 -12.25
C SER A 194 -0.31 2.49 -12.51
N ALA A 195 0.54 2.28 -11.51
CA ALA A 195 1.99 2.40 -11.65
C ALA A 195 2.70 1.09 -11.98
N ILE A 196 1.94 -0.04 -11.97
CA ILE A 196 2.43 -1.43 -12.17
C ILE A 196 2.32 -1.84 -13.63
#